data_6ef82ee7f5eb551ba81710ba5d320cfd
#
_entry.id   6ef82ee7f5eb551ba81710ba5d320cfd
#
_cell.length_a   1.000
_cell.length_b   1.000
_cell.length_c   1.000
_cell.angle_alpha   90.00
_cell.angle_beta   90.00
_cell.angle_gamma   90.00
#
_symmetry.space_group_name_H-M   'P 1'
#
loop_
_entity.id
_entity.type
_entity.pdbx_description
1 polymer ?
#
loop_
_entity_poly.entity_id
_entity_poly.type
_entity_poly.pdbx_seq_one_letter_code
_entity_poly.pdbx_strand_id
1 'polypeptide(L)'
;MRITKSELEAVAVKPAQYPEANRYEIAFAGRSNVGKSSLLNLLTGRKALARVSGSPGKTRTINFYLVNDDFRIVDLPGYGYAKLSRSETEKWGAMMEAYLSKRPGLLKVVQLVDIRHEPSAQDVQMYDSVLRSGRRGCGHEGG
;
A
#
# COMPACT_ATOMS: atom_id res chain seq x y z
N MET A 1 -16.01 12.65 -6.21
CA MET A 1 -16.28 12.26 -4.80
C MET A 1 -15.49 13.14 -3.85
N ARG A 2 -16.14 13.58 -2.81
CA ARG A 2 -15.48 14.37 -1.77
C ARG A 2 -15.26 13.52 -0.53
N ILE A 3 -14.01 13.41 -0.07
CA ILE A 3 -13.68 12.69 1.15
C ILE A 3 -13.89 13.63 2.34
N THR A 4 -14.86 13.29 3.19
CA THR A 4 -15.20 14.10 4.37
C THR A 4 -14.84 13.39 5.68
N LYS A 5 -14.68 12.08 5.66
CA LYS A 5 -14.36 11.29 6.83
C LYS A 5 -13.38 10.17 6.46
N SER A 6 -12.35 10.01 7.25
CA SER A 6 -11.42 8.90 7.09
C SER A 6 -10.83 8.53 8.45
N GLU A 7 -10.70 7.22 8.67
CA GLU A 7 -10.20 6.69 9.94
C GLU A 7 -9.46 5.38 9.72
N LEU A 8 -8.47 5.12 10.55
CA LEU A 8 -7.74 3.85 10.54
C LEU A 8 -8.66 2.75 11.09
N GLU A 9 -8.98 1.78 10.26
CA GLU A 9 -9.89 0.69 10.64
C GLU A 9 -9.12 -0.53 11.13
N ALA A 10 -8.02 -0.88 10.48
CA ALA A 10 -7.26 -2.07 10.82
C ALA A 10 -5.79 -1.93 10.44
N VAL A 11 -4.94 -2.60 11.20
CA VAL A 11 -3.51 -2.72 10.94
C VAL A 11 -3.19 -4.20 10.89
N ALA A 12 -2.70 -4.71 9.78
CA ALA A 12 -2.54 -6.14 9.57
C ALA A 12 -1.14 -6.54 9.15
N VAL A 13 -0.66 -7.65 9.68
CA VAL A 13 0.56 -8.33 9.25
C VAL A 13 0.20 -9.61 8.49
N LYS A 14 -0.95 -10.20 8.80
CA LYS A 14 -1.41 -11.47 8.23
C LYS A 14 -2.90 -11.40 7.91
N PRO A 15 -3.38 -12.27 7.00
CA PRO A 15 -4.78 -12.23 6.55
C PRO A 15 -5.84 -12.32 7.66
N ALA A 16 -5.55 -13.03 8.75
CA ALA A 16 -6.48 -13.11 9.86
C ALA A 16 -6.78 -11.76 10.52
N GLN A 17 -5.96 -10.76 10.28
CA GLN A 17 -6.10 -9.41 10.85
C GLN A 17 -6.79 -8.44 9.90
N TYR A 18 -7.11 -8.87 8.69
CA TYR A 18 -7.82 -8.02 7.72
C TYR A 18 -9.24 -7.74 8.22
N PRO A 19 -9.78 -6.54 7.92
CA PRO A 19 -11.19 -6.31 8.20
C PRO A 19 -12.08 -7.18 7.32
N GLU A 20 -13.34 -7.30 7.68
CA GLU A 20 -14.31 -8.04 6.88
C GLU A 20 -14.34 -7.50 5.44
N ALA A 21 -14.37 -8.42 4.46
CA ALA A 21 -14.32 -8.07 3.04
C ALA A 21 -15.69 -7.61 2.53
N ASN A 22 -16.23 -6.56 3.12
CA ASN A 22 -17.57 -6.05 2.84
C ASN A 22 -17.58 -4.68 2.14
N ARG A 23 -16.42 -4.22 1.68
CA ARG A 23 -16.28 -2.91 1.01
C ARG A 23 -15.26 -3.00 -0.10
N TYR A 24 -15.36 -2.10 -1.06
CA TYR A 24 -14.34 -1.98 -2.10
C TYR A 24 -13.07 -1.35 -1.53
N GLU A 25 -11.94 -1.75 -2.11
CA GLU A 25 -10.63 -1.29 -1.66
C GLU A 25 -9.81 -0.78 -2.82
N ILE A 26 -9.08 0.30 -2.57
CA ILE A 26 -8.07 0.86 -3.48
C ILE A 26 -6.75 0.84 -2.72
N ALA A 27 -5.79 0.08 -3.20
CA ALA A 27 -4.52 -0.09 -2.53
C ALA A 27 -3.45 0.83 -3.13
N PHE A 28 -2.56 1.29 -2.27
CA PHE A 28 -1.46 2.16 -2.67
C PHE A 28 -0.13 1.51 -2.31
N ALA A 29 0.75 1.41 -3.29
CA ALA A 29 2.07 0.82 -3.15
C ALA A 29 3.15 1.79 -3.61
N GLY A 30 4.35 1.64 -3.11
CA GLY A 30 5.48 2.45 -3.53
C GLY A 30 6.68 2.26 -2.64
N ARG A 31 7.84 2.71 -3.15
CA ARG A 31 9.06 2.74 -2.35
C ARG A 31 8.90 3.69 -1.18
N SER A 32 9.64 3.40 -0.12
CA SER A 32 9.79 4.35 0.99
C SER A 32 10.30 5.68 0.44
N ASN A 33 9.77 6.76 0.92
CA ASN A 33 10.14 8.13 0.52
C ASN A 33 9.71 8.55 -0.90
N VAL A 34 8.81 7.80 -1.54
CA VAL A 34 8.25 8.20 -2.84
C VAL A 34 7.10 9.20 -2.70
N GLY A 35 6.67 9.47 -1.47
CA GLY A 35 5.57 10.39 -1.21
C GLY A 35 4.21 9.72 -1.01
N LYS A 36 4.18 8.42 -0.81
CA LYS A 36 2.93 7.66 -0.63
C LYS A 36 2.12 8.17 0.56
N SER A 37 2.74 8.31 1.73
CA SER A 37 2.04 8.81 2.92
C SER A 37 1.57 10.25 2.74
N SER A 38 2.37 11.08 2.08
CA SER A 38 1.99 12.47 1.79
C SER A 38 0.78 12.51 0.87
N LEU A 39 0.75 11.66 -0.15
CA LEU A 39 -0.39 11.57 -1.06
C LEU A 39 -1.65 11.12 -0.33
N LEU A 40 -1.54 10.09 0.52
CA LEU A 40 -2.69 9.59 1.28
C LEU A 40 -3.24 10.65 2.23
N ASN A 41 -2.36 11.37 2.91
CA ASN A 41 -2.77 12.45 3.80
C ASN A 41 -3.46 13.59 3.03
N LEU A 42 -2.94 13.90 1.84
CA LEU A 42 -3.53 14.91 0.98
C LEU A 42 -4.93 14.50 0.50
N LEU A 43 -5.07 13.26 0.00
CA LEU A 43 -6.35 12.75 -0.50
C LEU A 43 -7.42 12.71 0.58
N THR A 44 -7.05 12.36 1.79
CA THR A 44 -7.98 12.26 2.91
C THR A 44 -8.21 13.58 3.63
N GLY A 45 -7.42 14.61 3.31
CA GLY A 45 -7.50 15.90 3.99
C GLY A 45 -6.98 15.85 5.42
N ARG A 46 -6.21 14.85 5.79
CA ARG A 46 -5.69 14.67 7.15
C ARG A 46 -4.18 14.75 7.15
N LYS A 47 -3.63 15.44 8.16
CA LYS A 47 -2.18 15.68 8.24
C LYS A 47 -1.36 14.47 8.68
N ALA A 48 -1.95 13.52 9.36
CA ALA A 48 -1.22 12.41 9.95
C ALA A 48 -2.00 11.11 9.94
N LEU A 49 -2.90 10.92 8.99
CA LEU A 49 -3.65 9.68 8.88
C LEU A 49 -2.70 8.54 8.53
N ALA A 50 -1.89 8.72 7.49
CA ALA A 50 -0.84 7.79 7.14
C ALA A 50 0.47 8.30 7.70
N ARG A 51 1.13 7.50 8.52
CA ARG A 51 2.39 7.89 9.13
C ARG A 51 3.53 7.80 8.14
N VAL A 52 4.35 8.83 8.11
CA VAL A 52 5.62 8.77 7.39
C VAL A 52 6.54 7.85 8.18
N SER A 53 6.81 6.67 7.65
CA SER A 53 7.65 5.70 8.32
C SER A 53 9.11 6.14 8.24
N GLY A 54 9.75 6.30 9.38
CA GLY A 54 11.11 6.73 9.43
C GLY A 54 12.14 5.67 9.79
N SER A 55 11.75 4.52 10.31
CA SER A 55 12.72 3.56 10.87
C SER A 55 12.75 2.24 10.13
N PRO A 56 13.89 1.90 9.51
CA PRO A 56 14.12 0.53 9.08
C PRO A 56 14.07 -0.40 10.29
N GLY A 57 13.48 -1.56 10.14
CA GLY A 57 13.42 -2.55 11.20
C GLY A 57 12.12 -2.56 12.01
N LYS A 58 11.24 -1.59 11.82
CA LYS A 58 9.88 -1.70 12.37
C LYS A 58 9.07 -2.71 11.58
N THR A 59 8.16 -3.38 12.28
CA THR A 59 7.24 -4.32 11.64
C THR A 59 6.45 -3.58 10.54
N ARG A 60 6.50 -4.10 9.33
CA ARG A 60 5.73 -3.57 8.23
C ARG A 60 4.30 -4.07 8.32
N THR A 61 3.37 -3.19 8.04
CA THR A 61 1.95 -3.48 8.16
C THR A 61 1.19 -3.02 6.93
N ILE A 62 0.06 -3.67 6.69
CA ILE A 62 -0.95 -3.21 5.75
C ILE A 62 -1.96 -2.42 6.57
N ASN A 63 -2.16 -1.16 6.23
CA ASN A 63 -3.06 -0.28 6.98
C ASN A 63 -4.33 -0.05 6.17
N PHE A 64 -5.47 -0.32 6.79
CA PHE A 64 -6.78 -0.17 6.17
C PHE A 64 -7.47 1.07 6.72
N TYR A 65 -7.75 2.03 5.85
CA TYR A 65 -8.45 3.27 6.22
C TYR A 65 -9.86 3.25 5.64
N LEU A 66 -10.85 3.40 6.50
CA LEU A 66 -12.24 3.52 6.08
C LEU A 66 -12.53 4.97 5.69
N VAL A 67 -13.04 5.17 4.49
CA VAL A 67 -13.29 6.49 3.92
C VAL A 67 -14.79 6.67 3.68
N ASN A 68 -15.34 7.75 4.23
CA ASN A 68 -16.77 8.11 4.09
C ASN A 68 -17.71 6.96 4.48
N ASP A 69 -17.33 6.09 5.37
CA ASP A 69 -18.08 4.88 5.72
C ASP A 69 -18.49 4.05 4.47
N ASP A 70 -17.76 4.18 3.37
CA ASP A 70 -18.14 3.65 2.07
C ASP A 70 -17.11 2.67 1.51
N PHE A 71 -15.86 3.10 1.35
CA PHE A 71 -14.80 2.28 0.78
C PHE A 71 -13.52 2.38 1.62
N ARG A 72 -12.52 1.56 1.27
CA ARG A 72 -11.24 1.59 1.97
C ARG A 72 -10.12 2.04 1.06
N ILE A 73 -9.23 2.85 1.63
CA ILE A 73 -7.89 3.07 1.10
C ILE A 73 -6.97 2.12 1.88
N VAL A 74 -6.18 1.33 1.16
CA VAL A 74 -5.28 0.36 1.78
C VAL A 74 -3.85 0.79 1.51
N ASP A 75 -3.15 1.11 2.59
CA ASP A 75 -1.75 1.52 2.53
C ASP A 75 -0.88 0.28 2.66
N LEU A 76 -0.30 -0.15 1.54
CA LEU A 76 0.59 -1.30 1.51
C LEU A 76 1.97 -0.92 2.07
N PRO A 77 2.68 -1.85 2.71
CA PRO A 77 3.98 -1.52 3.28
C PRO A 77 4.97 -1.08 2.22
N GLY A 78 5.65 0.03 2.51
CA GLY A 78 6.69 0.54 1.62
C GLY A 78 7.86 -0.43 1.48
N TYR A 79 8.63 -0.26 0.43
CA TYR A 79 9.80 -1.07 0.16
C TYR A 79 10.99 -0.18 -0.23
N GLY A 80 12.14 -0.79 -0.52
CA GLY A 80 13.30 -0.06 -1.02
C GLY A 80 14.22 0.51 0.03
N TYR A 81 14.10 0.10 1.28
CA TYR A 81 15.10 0.44 2.28
C TYR A 81 16.42 -0.28 1.98
N ALA A 82 17.50 0.46 1.96
CA ALA A 82 18.80 -0.04 1.53
C ALA A 82 19.41 -1.15 2.40
N LYS A 83 18.91 -1.33 3.62
CA LYS A 83 19.49 -2.27 4.59
C LYS A 83 18.57 -3.41 4.98
N LEU A 84 17.60 -3.74 4.13
CA LEU A 84 16.74 -4.88 4.42
C LEU A 84 17.46 -6.18 4.18
N SER A 85 17.33 -7.11 5.12
CA SER A 85 17.80 -8.47 4.93
C SER A 85 16.98 -9.17 3.86
N ARG A 86 17.55 -10.24 3.31
CA ARG A 86 16.83 -11.08 2.35
C ARG A 86 15.55 -11.64 2.98
N SER A 87 15.62 -12.04 4.24
CA SER A 87 14.46 -12.54 4.99
C SER A 87 13.34 -11.51 5.08
N GLU A 88 13.67 -10.25 5.34
CA GLU A 88 12.68 -9.18 5.43
C GLU A 88 12.04 -8.88 4.07
N THR A 89 12.83 -8.92 3.00
CA THR A 89 12.33 -8.75 1.65
C THR A 89 11.36 -9.87 1.26
N GLU A 90 11.69 -11.10 1.64
CA GLU A 90 10.82 -12.26 1.39
C GLU A 90 9.50 -12.15 2.17
N LYS A 91 9.56 -11.71 3.42
CA LYS A 91 8.36 -11.49 4.23
C LYS A 91 7.48 -10.41 3.62
N TRP A 92 8.07 -9.31 3.16
CA TRP A 92 7.33 -8.27 2.47
C TRP A 92 6.63 -8.82 1.22
N GLY A 93 7.37 -9.57 0.39
CA GLY A 93 6.81 -10.17 -0.81
C GLY A 93 5.66 -11.12 -0.53
N ALA A 94 5.79 -11.95 0.50
CA ALA A 94 4.72 -12.87 0.90
C ALA A 94 3.48 -12.12 1.39
N MET A 95 3.66 -11.04 2.13
CA MET A 95 2.57 -10.20 2.61
C MET A 95 1.82 -9.56 1.45
N MET A 96 2.55 -9.04 0.45
CA MET A 96 1.95 -8.46 -0.75
C MET A 96 1.19 -9.49 -1.55
N GLU A 97 1.77 -10.65 -1.76
CA GLU A 97 1.13 -11.74 -2.51
C GLU A 97 -0.15 -12.20 -1.84
N ALA A 98 -0.13 -12.37 -0.51
CA ALA A 98 -1.31 -12.79 0.24
C ALA A 98 -2.46 -11.79 0.10
N TYR A 99 -2.18 -10.51 0.15
CA TYR A 99 -3.21 -9.49 -0.01
C TYR A 99 -3.72 -9.40 -1.46
N LEU A 100 -2.81 -9.30 -2.41
CA LEU A 100 -3.16 -9.04 -3.81
C LEU A 100 -3.89 -10.21 -4.47
N SER A 101 -3.51 -11.45 -4.14
CA SER A 101 -4.03 -12.62 -4.84
C SER A 101 -5.43 -13.03 -4.40
N LYS A 102 -5.82 -12.74 -3.17
CA LYS A 102 -7.04 -13.30 -2.59
C LYS A 102 -8.03 -12.28 -2.03
N ARG A 103 -7.67 -11.01 -1.98
CA ARG A 103 -8.53 -10.03 -1.31
C ARG A 103 -9.79 -9.73 -2.12
N PRO A 104 -11.00 -10.15 -1.64
CA PRO A 104 -12.24 -9.75 -2.29
C PRO A 104 -12.43 -8.24 -2.14
N GLY A 105 -13.02 -7.61 -3.14
CA GLY A 105 -13.30 -6.18 -3.10
C GLY A 105 -12.15 -5.27 -3.52
N LEU A 106 -10.96 -5.81 -3.72
CA LEU A 106 -9.84 -5.01 -4.22
C LEU A 106 -10.10 -4.64 -5.68
N LEU A 107 -10.32 -3.34 -5.94
CA LEU A 107 -10.64 -2.84 -7.28
C LEU A 107 -9.41 -2.40 -8.06
N LYS A 108 -8.51 -1.69 -7.41
CA LYS A 108 -7.34 -1.08 -8.06
C LYS A 108 -6.15 -1.06 -7.13
N VAL A 109 -4.98 -1.12 -7.75
CA VAL A 109 -3.71 -0.87 -7.07
C VAL A 109 -3.05 0.33 -7.75
N VAL A 110 -2.76 1.35 -6.96
CA VAL A 110 -2.03 2.54 -7.42
C VAL A 110 -0.60 2.37 -6.96
N GLN A 111 0.31 2.28 -7.93
CA GLN A 111 1.73 2.13 -7.62
C GLN A 111 2.45 3.45 -7.93
N LEU A 112 3.12 3.99 -6.92
CA LEU A 112 3.91 5.20 -7.06
C LEU A 112 5.36 4.84 -7.37
N VAL A 113 5.91 5.45 -8.42
CA VAL A 113 7.32 5.28 -8.78
C VAL A 113 7.97 6.65 -8.92
N ASP A 114 9.26 6.71 -8.62
CA ASP A 114 10.03 7.94 -8.73
C ASP A 114 10.61 8.05 -10.13
N ILE A 115 10.13 9.01 -10.92
CA ILE A 115 10.54 9.18 -12.31
C ILE A 115 11.99 9.65 -12.48
N ARG A 116 12.62 10.09 -11.39
CA ARG A 116 14.03 10.53 -11.41
C ARG A 116 15.00 9.36 -11.49
N HIS A 117 14.54 8.16 -11.27
CA HIS A 117 15.35 6.95 -11.25
C HIS A 117 14.70 5.85 -12.06
N GLU A 118 15.49 4.91 -12.52
CA GLU A 118 14.94 3.69 -13.10
C GLU A 118 14.17 2.93 -12.04
N PRO A 119 13.08 2.23 -12.44
CA PRO A 119 12.36 1.39 -11.49
C PRO A 119 13.29 0.39 -10.82
N SER A 120 13.20 0.28 -9.50
CA SER A 120 13.97 -0.71 -8.76
C SER A 120 13.46 -2.12 -9.03
N ALA A 121 14.25 -3.13 -8.64
CA ALA A 121 13.82 -4.51 -8.76
C ALA A 121 12.51 -4.75 -8.00
N GLN A 122 12.32 -4.10 -6.87
CA GLN A 122 11.09 -4.22 -6.08
C GLN A 122 9.92 -3.50 -6.75
N ASP A 123 10.15 -2.38 -7.44
CA ASP A 123 9.11 -1.74 -8.25
C ASP A 123 8.59 -2.70 -9.31
N VAL A 124 9.49 -3.38 -10.01
CA VAL A 124 9.15 -4.34 -11.05
C VAL A 124 8.44 -5.56 -10.44
N GLN A 125 8.94 -6.06 -9.33
CA GLN A 125 8.32 -7.19 -8.62
C GLN A 125 6.89 -6.84 -8.21
N MET A 126 6.67 -5.66 -7.68
CA MET A 126 5.34 -5.20 -7.30
C MET A 126 4.40 -5.13 -8.50
N TYR A 127 4.86 -4.55 -9.59
CA TYR A 127 4.09 -4.46 -10.83
C TYR A 127 3.70 -5.85 -11.34
N ASP A 128 4.65 -6.77 -11.39
CA ASP A 128 4.41 -8.15 -11.83
C ASP A 128 3.41 -8.86 -10.92
N SER A 129 3.49 -8.64 -9.61
CA SER A 129 2.54 -9.21 -8.65
C SER A 129 1.11 -8.73 -8.91
N VAL A 130 0.94 -7.45 -9.22
CA VAL A 130 -0.37 -6.89 -9.57
C VAL A 130 -0.90 -7.53 -10.84
N LEU A 131 -0.06 -7.67 -11.86
CA LEU A 131 -0.46 -8.29 -13.13
C LEU A 131 -0.86 -9.75 -12.94
N ARG A 132 -0.09 -10.51 -12.17
CA ARG A 132 -0.38 -11.94 -11.91
C ARG A 132 -1.66 -12.13 -11.12
N SER A 133 -2.01 -11.17 -10.29
CA SER A 133 -3.25 -11.24 -9.49
C SER A 133 -4.51 -10.99 -10.33
N GLY A 134 -4.37 -10.56 -11.57
CA GLY A 134 -5.49 -10.19 -12.41
C GLY A 134 -6.15 -8.85 -12.04
N ARG A 135 -5.50 -8.07 -11.19
CA ARG A 135 -6.03 -6.77 -10.77
C ARG A 135 -5.65 -5.69 -11.76
N ARG A 136 -6.49 -4.65 -11.83
CA ARG A 136 -6.15 -3.48 -12.62
C ARG A 136 -5.17 -2.61 -11.87
N GLY A 137 -4.02 -2.38 -12.45
CA GLY A 137 -3.06 -1.45 -11.91
C GLY A 137 -3.27 -0.06 -12.48
N CYS A 138 -3.07 0.95 -11.66
CA CYS A 138 -2.97 2.34 -12.09
C CYS A 138 -1.61 2.84 -11.65
N GLY A 139 -0.76 3.19 -12.62
CA GLY A 139 0.55 3.74 -12.34
C GLY A 139 0.46 5.24 -12.12
N HIS A 140 1.14 5.75 -11.11
CA HIS A 140 1.29 7.18 -10.89
C HIS A 140 2.76 7.49 -10.71
N GLU A 141 3.27 8.40 -11.51
CA GLU A 141 4.65 8.83 -11.41
C GLU A 141 4.76 9.95 -10.39
N GLY A 142 5.49 9.67 -9.31
CA GLY A 142 5.77 10.65 -8.28
C GLY A 142 7.16 11.21 -8.45
N GLY A 143 7.31 12.46 -8.23
CA GLY A 143 8.60 13.10 -8.32
C GLY A 143 8.94 13.93 -7.12
#